data_65ff537fc130e9203771da01603aa069
#
_entry.id   65ff537fc130e9203771da01603aa069
#
_cell.length_a   1.000
_cell.length_b   1.000
_cell.length_c   1.000
_cell.angle_alpha   90.00
_cell.angle_beta   90.00
_cell.angle_gamma   90.00
#
_symmetry.space_group_name_H-M   'P 1'
#
loop_
_entity.id
_entity.type
_entity.pdbx_description
1 polymer ?
#
loop_
_entity_poly.entity_id
_entity_poly.type
_entity_poly.pdbx_seq_one_letter_code
_entity_poly.pdbx_strand_id
1 'polypeptide(L)'
;TSELYTPFQSVGARGVNNLASKLLLLLLPPNSPFFRLSVSGQAKEDLEERRELRSEVEKSLQRIEKNVQNKIEELALRTSAFEAIKHLIVGGNVLTYLPKDGHMKVFPLTQYVCTRDSEGELLEIVIKESITPLSLDADVRAQVISDPEYKEDEECELYTHIYKLDNDKYYICQEVHGIKIPGSIGTFAKDAMPYMCLRMVRVDGEDYGRGYVEEFLGDLKSLEGLSQALVESAAASSKVVFMIRPNSVTKKRDLALTRNGDIITGSRDDVTVLQTDKQYDLRVVQESIRALEERMSFAFLLHTAIQRDAERVTAQEIRYMAEQLETAMGGIYSLLSIEFQMPLVKILMKRMSQTKEIPSLPKGSVKPTIITGIEAL
;
A
#
# COMPACT_ATOMS: atom_id res chain seq x y z
N THR A 1 -19.62 2.44 15.50
CA THR A 1 -18.34 3.11 15.16
C THR A 1 -17.27 2.51 16.05
N SER A 2 -16.42 1.64 15.50
CA SER A 2 -15.25 1.16 16.21
C SER A 2 -14.34 2.34 16.53
N GLU A 3 -13.97 2.51 17.80
CA GLU A 3 -12.97 3.50 18.18
C GLU A 3 -11.67 3.18 17.45
N LEU A 4 -11.13 4.18 16.75
CA LEU A 4 -9.85 4.04 16.07
C LEU A 4 -8.75 3.89 17.13
N TYR A 5 -8.03 2.77 17.08
CA TYR A 5 -6.85 2.58 17.91
C TYR A 5 -5.82 3.67 17.64
N THR A 6 -5.41 4.37 18.68
CA THR A 6 -4.37 5.42 18.59
C THR A 6 -3.05 4.87 19.11
N PRO A 7 -2.05 4.62 18.26
CA PRO A 7 -0.78 4.06 18.69
C PRO A 7 0.06 5.10 19.47
N PHE A 8 0.90 4.62 20.39
CA PHE A 8 1.84 5.44 21.16
C PHE A 8 3.13 5.76 20.39
N GLN A 9 3.36 5.12 19.24
CA GLN A 9 4.50 5.41 18.36
C GLN A 9 4.03 5.69 16.94
N SER A 10 4.79 6.42 16.16
CA SER A 10 4.48 6.78 14.77
C SER A 10 5.50 6.26 13.74
N VAL A 11 6.54 5.56 14.18
CA VAL A 11 7.65 5.11 13.32
C VAL A 11 7.15 4.16 12.23
N GLY A 12 6.25 3.22 12.59
CA GLY A 12 5.66 2.30 11.63
C GLY A 12 4.89 3.02 10.53
N ALA A 13 3.99 3.94 10.89
CA ALA A 13 3.19 4.69 9.93
C ALA A 13 4.07 5.57 9.01
N ARG A 14 5.04 6.29 9.58
CA ARG A 14 6.01 7.08 8.80
C ARG A 14 6.84 6.20 7.87
N GLY A 15 7.28 5.04 8.38
CA GLY A 15 8.04 4.06 7.63
C GLY A 15 7.30 3.54 6.42
N VAL A 16 6.07 3.08 6.60
CA VAL A 16 5.21 2.60 5.50
C VAL A 16 4.98 3.69 4.46
N ASN A 17 4.66 4.92 4.87
CA ASN A 17 4.44 6.03 3.95
C ASN A 17 5.71 6.38 3.15
N ASN A 18 6.87 6.42 3.81
CA ASN A 18 8.16 6.70 3.16
C ASN A 18 8.51 5.62 2.14
N LEU A 19 8.39 4.36 2.54
CA LEU A 19 8.71 3.23 1.68
C LEU A 19 7.74 3.14 0.49
N ALA A 20 6.44 3.38 0.72
CA ALA A 20 5.44 3.44 -0.35
C ALA A 20 5.73 4.55 -1.35
N SER A 21 6.13 5.73 -0.88
CA SER A 21 6.50 6.85 -1.75
C SER A 21 7.72 6.53 -2.63
N LYS A 22 8.74 5.89 -2.05
CA LYS A 22 9.95 5.47 -2.79
C LYS A 22 9.64 4.39 -3.82
N LEU A 23 8.86 3.37 -3.44
CA LEU A 23 8.42 2.32 -4.38
C LEU A 23 7.56 2.88 -5.51
N LEU A 24 6.65 3.80 -5.20
CA LEU A 24 5.84 4.46 -6.22
C LEU A 24 6.70 5.21 -7.26
N LEU A 25 7.70 5.95 -6.80
CA LEU A 25 8.63 6.68 -7.67
C LEU A 25 9.43 5.76 -8.59
N LEU A 26 9.73 4.54 -8.14
CA LEU A 26 10.42 3.54 -8.94
C LEU A 26 9.50 2.81 -9.91
N LEU A 27 8.31 2.43 -9.46
CA LEU A 27 7.35 1.67 -10.27
C LEU A 27 6.67 2.56 -11.32
N LEU A 28 6.29 3.78 -10.95
CA LEU A 28 5.61 4.74 -11.81
C LEU A 28 6.32 6.11 -11.71
N PRO A 29 7.53 6.27 -12.28
CA PRO A 29 8.25 7.53 -12.21
C PRO A 29 7.47 8.65 -12.91
N PRO A 30 7.46 9.88 -12.37
CA PRO A 30 6.89 11.02 -13.06
C PRO A 30 7.79 11.42 -14.24
N ASN A 31 7.19 11.78 -15.35
CA ASN A 31 7.88 12.35 -16.52
C ASN A 31 8.97 11.46 -17.17
N SER A 32 9.07 10.21 -16.78
CA SER A 32 10.05 9.27 -17.35
C SER A 32 9.36 7.94 -17.66
N PRO A 33 9.58 7.35 -18.84
CA PRO A 33 9.02 6.05 -19.17
C PRO A 33 9.73 4.97 -18.33
N PHE A 34 8.95 4.10 -17.69
CA PHE A 34 9.45 2.93 -16.95
C PHE A 34 9.48 1.66 -17.80
N PHE A 35 9.10 1.75 -19.06
CA PHE A 35 9.12 0.66 -20.03
C PHE A 35 9.56 1.15 -21.38
N ARG A 36 10.08 0.25 -22.20
CA ARG A 36 10.39 0.46 -23.62
C ARG A 36 9.68 -0.57 -24.47
N LEU A 37 9.33 -0.14 -25.67
CA LEU A 37 8.78 -1.02 -26.69
C LEU A 37 9.92 -1.44 -27.63
N SER A 38 10.14 -2.73 -27.74
CA SER A 38 11.11 -3.29 -28.66
C SER A 38 10.44 -4.12 -29.73
N VAL A 39 10.96 -4.07 -30.94
CA VAL A 39 10.53 -4.95 -32.01
C VAL A 39 11.09 -6.34 -31.74
N SER A 40 10.27 -7.37 -31.91
CA SER A 40 10.62 -8.75 -31.63
C SER A 40 10.30 -9.69 -32.80
N GLY A 41 10.92 -10.86 -32.82
CA GLY A 41 10.67 -11.88 -33.82
C GLY A 41 11.16 -11.48 -35.21
N GLN A 42 10.47 -11.97 -36.24
CA GLN A 42 10.83 -11.79 -37.65
C GLN A 42 10.86 -10.31 -38.06
N ALA A 43 10.00 -9.48 -37.44
CA ALA A 43 9.99 -8.03 -37.68
C ALA A 43 11.30 -7.33 -37.26
N LYS A 44 12.07 -7.91 -36.33
CA LYS A 44 13.40 -7.37 -35.97
C LYS A 44 14.43 -7.66 -37.04
N GLU A 45 14.45 -8.85 -37.61
CA GLU A 45 15.34 -9.24 -38.69
C GLU A 45 15.09 -8.38 -39.96
N ASP A 46 13.81 -8.21 -40.32
CA ASP A 46 13.40 -7.37 -41.45
C ASP A 46 13.82 -5.89 -41.28
N LEU A 47 13.86 -5.39 -40.05
CA LEU A 47 14.29 -4.02 -39.72
C LEU A 47 15.82 -3.87 -39.69
N GLU A 48 16.56 -4.90 -39.37
CA GLU A 48 18.04 -4.88 -39.42
C GLU A 48 18.54 -4.76 -40.84
N GLU A 49 17.81 -5.30 -41.82
CA GLU A 49 18.12 -5.15 -43.26
C GLU A 49 17.78 -3.75 -43.82
N ARG A 50 16.81 -3.03 -43.17
CA ARG A 50 16.30 -1.72 -43.66
C ARG A 50 16.56 -0.59 -42.66
N ARG A 51 17.79 -0.10 -42.61
CA ARG A 51 18.25 0.92 -41.65
C ARG A 51 17.43 2.21 -41.63
N GLU A 52 16.88 2.65 -42.78
CA GLU A 52 16.06 3.87 -42.84
C GLU A 52 14.73 3.71 -42.12
N LEU A 53 14.05 2.55 -42.25
CA LEU A 53 12.80 2.25 -41.61
C LEU A 53 12.97 2.08 -40.09
N ARG A 54 14.13 1.64 -39.63
CA ARG A 54 14.43 1.46 -38.24
C ARG A 54 14.24 2.74 -37.42
N SER A 55 14.78 3.87 -37.90
CA SER A 55 14.66 5.15 -37.19
C SER A 55 13.22 5.66 -37.13
N GLU A 56 12.40 5.41 -38.15
CA GLU A 56 10.97 5.78 -38.14
C GLU A 56 10.17 4.90 -37.21
N VAL A 57 10.44 3.59 -37.15
CA VAL A 57 9.80 2.67 -36.26
C VAL A 57 10.15 3.00 -34.78
N GLU A 58 11.44 3.24 -34.49
CA GLU A 58 11.87 3.63 -33.14
C GLU A 58 11.18 4.92 -32.67
N LYS A 59 11.07 5.94 -33.52
CA LYS A 59 10.33 7.18 -33.21
C LYS A 59 8.83 6.92 -32.97
N SER A 60 8.25 6.03 -33.76
CA SER A 60 6.84 5.66 -33.61
C SER A 60 6.59 4.93 -32.30
N LEU A 61 7.46 4.01 -31.90
CA LEU A 61 7.41 3.31 -30.63
C LEU A 61 7.55 4.28 -29.44
N GLN A 62 8.49 5.24 -29.52
CA GLN A 62 8.64 6.28 -28.49
C GLN A 62 7.39 7.15 -28.34
N ARG A 63 6.66 7.43 -29.44
CA ARG A 63 5.37 8.14 -29.35
C ARG A 63 4.32 7.31 -28.62
N ILE A 64 4.27 6.01 -28.89
CA ILE A 64 3.34 5.09 -28.18
C ILE A 64 3.68 5.03 -26.70
N GLU A 65 4.97 4.90 -26.35
CA GLU A 65 5.44 4.93 -24.95
C GLU A 65 4.97 6.20 -24.24
N LYS A 66 5.18 7.35 -24.87
CA LYS A 66 4.74 8.64 -24.34
C LYS A 66 3.22 8.75 -24.19
N ASN A 67 2.44 8.23 -25.14
CA ASN A 67 0.99 8.23 -25.07
C ASN A 67 0.49 7.36 -23.91
N VAL A 68 1.07 6.18 -23.70
CA VAL A 68 0.76 5.32 -22.57
C VAL A 68 1.11 5.99 -21.25
N GLN A 69 2.26 6.66 -21.17
CA GLN A 69 2.66 7.45 -20.00
C GLN A 69 1.62 8.55 -19.69
N ASN A 70 1.23 9.32 -20.68
CA ASN A 70 0.21 10.36 -20.54
C ASN A 70 -1.13 9.77 -20.04
N LYS A 71 -1.48 8.57 -20.53
CA LYS A 71 -2.72 7.89 -20.09
C LYS A 71 -2.67 7.45 -18.63
N ILE A 72 -1.50 7.04 -18.14
CA ILE A 72 -1.28 6.73 -16.71
C ILE A 72 -1.52 7.98 -15.84
N GLU A 73 -1.07 9.14 -16.29
CA GLU A 73 -1.28 10.41 -15.59
C GLU A 73 -2.73 10.89 -15.67
N GLU A 74 -3.35 10.81 -16.85
CA GLU A 74 -4.77 11.15 -17.08
C GLU A 74 -5.70 10.35 -16.16
N LEU A 75 -5.45 9.05 -16.00
CA LEU A 75 -6.21 8.17 -15.13
C LEU A 75 -5.84 8.29 -13.64
N ALA A 76 -4.92 9.18 -13.27
CA ALA A 76 -4.41 9.39 -11.92
C ALA A 76 -3.99 8.07 -11.23
N LEU A 77 -3.41 7.12 -11.98
CA LEU A 77 -3.08 5.79 -11.50
C LEU A 77 -2.09 5.79 -10.33
N ARG A 78 -1.26 6.82 -10.22
CA ARG A 78 -0.28 6.97 -9.14
C ARG A 78 -0.93 7.04 -7.76
N THR A 79 -2.08 7.69 -7.63
CA THR A 79 -2.81 7.81 -6.36
C THR A 79 -3.30 6.45 -5.88
N SER A 80 -3.97 5.70 -6.74
CA SER A 80 -4.43 4.34 -6.40
C SER A 80 -3.27 3.35 -6.23
N ALA A 81 -2.19 3.51 -7.01
CA ALA A 81 -0.98 2.70 -6.85
C ALA A 81 -0.30 2.95 -5.50
N PHE A 82 -0.28 4.19 -5.01
CA PHE A 82 0.25 4.51 -3.68
C PHE A 82 -0.52 3.77 -2.58
N GLU A 83 -1.84 3.76 -2.66
CA GLU A 83 -2.70 3.02 -1.73
C GLU A 83 -2.42 1.50 -1.83
N ALA A 84 -2.38 0.96 -3.05
CA ALA A 84 -2.06 -0.45 -3.28
C ALA A 84 -0.69 -0.86 -2.70
N ILE A 85 0.34 -0.03 -2.89
CA ILE A 85 1.68 -0.27 -2.34
C ILE A 85 1.67 -0.27 -0.81
N LYS A 86 0.88 0.60 -0.16
CA LYS A 86 0.74 0.57 1.31
C LYS A 86 0.14 -0.76 1.80
N HIS A 87 -0.89 -1.25 1.12
CA HIS A 87 -1.46 -2.57 1.43
C HIS A 87 -0.44 -3.70 1.23
N LEU A 88 0.38 -3.63 0.18
CA LEU A 88 1.46 -4.59 -0.08
C LEU A 88 2.50 -4.58 1.04
N ILE A 89 2.99 -3.41 1.44
CA ILE A 89 4.01 -3.28 2.49
C ILE A 89 3.51 -3.87 3.82
N VAL A 90 2.25 -3.60 4.16
CA VAL A 90 1.67 -4.03 5.44
C VAL A 90 1.20 -5.48 5.40
N GLY A 91 0.33 -5.81 4.45
CA GLY A 91 -0.36 -7.11 4.39
C GLY A 91 0.21 -8.09 3.35
N GLY A 92 1.22 -7.68 2.58
CA GLY A 92 1.86 -8.52 1.58
C GLY A 92 1.06 -8.77 0.31
N ASN A 93 -0.22 -8.38 0.29
CA ASN A 93 -1.15 -8.70 -0.77
C ASN A 93 -2.11 -7.56 -1.04
N VAL A 94 -2.44 -7.35 -2.30
CA VAL A 94 -3.48 -6.41 -2.73
C VAL A 94 -4.01 -6.83 -4.10
N LEU A 95 -5.30 -6.63 -4.31
CA LEU A 95 -5.91 -6.79 -5.61
C LEU A 95 -6.23 -5.41 -6.17
N THR A 96 -5.84 -5.16 -7.41
CA THR A 96 -6.18 -3.93 -8.13
C THR A 96 -7.06 -4.25 -9.33
N TYR A 97 -8.03 -3.40 -9.58
CA TYR A 97 -8.92 -3.48 -10.74
C TYR A 97 -8.84 -2.19 -11.54
N LEU A 98 -8.48 -2.31 -12.80
CA LEU A 98 -8.46 -1.19 -13.74
C LEU A 98 -9.76 -1.22 -14.55
N PRO A 99 -10.78 -0.40 -14.22
CA PRO A 99 -12.02 -0.32 -15.01
C PRO A 99 -11.75 0.27 -16.40
N LYS A 100 -12.70 0.12 -17.33
CA LYS A 100 -12.58 0.74 -18.66
C LYS A 100 -12.54 2.26 -18.56
N ASP A 101 -13.41 2.80 -17.72
CA ASP A 101 -13.55 4.23 -17.45
C ASP A 101 -13.39 4.46 -15.93
N GLY A 102 -12.72 5.55 -15.55
CA GLY A 102 -12.52 5.92 -14.16
C GLY A 102 -11.18 5.49 -13.56
N HIS A 103 -11.10 5.61 -12.24
CA HIS A 103 -9.88 5.36 -11.48
C HIS A 103 -9.68 3.87 -11.18
N MET A 104 -8.42 3.46 -11.02
CA MET A 104 -8.08 2.12 -10.56
C MET A 104 -8.64 1.90 -9.15
N LYS A 105 -9.42 0.82 -8.96
CA LYS A 105 -9.88 0.37 -7.64
C LYS A 105 -8.83 -0.48 -6.96
N VAL A 106 -8.75 -0.38 -5.65
CA VAL A 106 -7.84 -1.13 -4.78
C VAL A 106 -8.65 -1.92 -3.77
N PHE A 107 -8.43 -3.22 -3.71
CA PHE A 107 -9.09 -4.12 -2.77
C PHE A 107 -8.07 -4.63 -1.76
N PRO A 108 -8.23 -4.31 -0.47
CA PRO A 108 -7.41 -4.87 0.59
C PRO A 108 -7.67 -6.39 0.74
N LEU A 109 -6.74 -7.09 1.38
CA LEU A 109 -6.82 -8.55 1.58
C LEU A 109 -8.09 -9.02 2.30
N THR A 110 -8.77 -8.12 3.02
CA THR A 110 -10.04 -8.42 3.70
C THR A 110 -11.23 -8.50 2.76
N GLN A 111 -11.10 -8.06 1.51
CA GLN A 111 -12.19 -7.97 0.53
C GLN A 111 -12.09 -8.98 -0.59
N TYR A 112 -11.02 -9.78 -0.67
CA TYR A 112 -10.89 -10.80 -1.70
C TYR A 112 -10.17 -12.04 -1.20
N VAL A 113 -10.41 -13.13 -1.92
CA VAL A 113 -9.64 -14.36 -1.81
C VAL A 113 -9.16 -14.77 -3.19
N CYS A 114 -8.01 -15.42 -3.26
CA CYS A 114 -7.47 -15.95 -4.52
C CYS A 114 -6.84 -17.32 -4.33
N THR A 115 -6.83 -18.09 -5.40
CA THR A 115 -6.13 -19.39 -5.49
C THR A 115 -5.14 -19.34 -6.64
N ARG A 116 -4.00 -19.99 -6.47
CA ARG A 116 -2.92 -20.09 -7.46
C ARG A 116 -2.53 -21.54 -7.66
N ASP A 117 -1.91 -21.81 -8.79
CA ASP A 117 -1.27 -23.09 -9.02
C ASP A 117 0.13 -23.16 -8.39
N SER A 118 0.78 -24.33 -8.51
CA SER A 118 2.14 -24.57 -8.00
C SER A 118 3.21 -23.65 -8.64
N GLU A 119 2.96 -23.11 -9.82
CA GLU A 119 3.85 -22.16 -10.51
C GLU A 119 3.57 -20.70 -10.08
N GLY A 120 2.50 -20.49 -9.31
CA GLY A 120 2.05 -19.19 -8.81
C GLY A 120 1.16 -18.45 -9.81
N GLU A 121 0.64 -19.13 -10.85
CA GLU A 121 -0.34 -18.55 -11.76
C GLU A 121 -1.71 -18.47 -11.10
N LEU A 122 -2.42 -17.38 -11.34
CA LEU A 122 -3.73 -17.12 -10.77
C LEU A 122 -4.78 -18.04 -11.41
N LEU A 123 -5.48 -18.82 -10.58
CA LEU A 123 -6.56 -19.70 -11.01
C LEU A 123 -7.93 -19.08 -10.78
N GLU A 124 -8.14 -18.49 -9.60
CA GLU A 124 -9.45 -18.02 -9.17
C GLU A 124 -9.32 -16.79 -8.27
N ILE A 125 -10.27 -15.87 -8.37
CA ILE A 125 -10.45 -14.72 -7.46
C ILE A 125 -11.93 -14.59 -7.14
N VAL A 126 -12.25 -14.37 -5.87
CA VAL A 126 -13.57 -13.93 -5.42
C VAL A 126 -13.41 -12.64 -4.65
N ILE A 127 -14.13 -11.59 -5.07
CA ILE A 127 -14.12 -10.27 -4.44
C ILE A 127 -15.46 -10.06 -3.77
N LYS A 128 -15.45 -9.51 -2.57
CA LYS A 128 -16.64 -9.10 -1.81
C LYS A 128 -16.63 -7.59 -1.63
N GLU A 129 -17.65 -6.92 -2.17
CA GLU A 129 -17.87 -5.48 -2.01
C GLU A 129 -19.20 -5.26 -1.28
N SER A 130 -19.25 -4.24 -0.42
CA SER A 130 -20.51 -3.76 0.17
C SER A 130 -21.02 -2.62 -0.69
N ILE A 131 -22.23 -2.75 -1.22
CA ILE A 131 -22.85 -1.79 -2.14
C ILE A 131 -24.24 -1.41 -1.68
N THR A 132 -24.66 -0.18 -2.00
CA THR A 132 -26.05 0.21 -1.79
C THR A 132 -26.93 -0.35 -2.92
N PRO A 133 -28.16 -0.83 -2.65
CA PRO A 133 -29.07 -1.32 -3.68
C PRO A 133 -29.37 -0.30 -4.76
N LEU A 134 -29.22 0.99 -4.47
CA LEU A 134 -29.39 2.08 -5.43
C LEU A 134 -28.39 2.06 -6.58
N SER A 135 -27.23 1.42 -6.38
CA SER A 135 -26.20 1.28 -7.42
C SER A 135 -26.49 0.12 -8.41
N LEU A 136 -27.49 -0.70 -8.14
CA LEU A 136 -27.91 -1.79 -8.99
C LEU A 136 -28.89 -1.33 -10.06
N ASP A 137 -28.91 -2.02 -11.20
CA ASP A 137 -29.92 -1.85 -12.23
C ASP A 137 -31.33 -2.10 -11.67
N ALA A 138 -32.33 -1.42 -12.22
CA ALA A 138 -33.70 -1.42 -11.69
C ALA A 138 -34.29 -2.83 -11.53
N ASP A 139 -34.03 -3.72 -12.47
CA ASP A 139 -34.53 -5.09 -12.46
C ASP A 139 -33.90 -5.96 -11.38
N VAL A 140 -32.58 -5.85 -11.21
CA VAL A 140 -31.80 -6.55 -10.16
C VAL A 140 -32.19 -6.00 -8.79
N ARG A 141 -32.30 -4.68 -8.68
CA ARG A 141 -32.74 -4.01 -7.43
C ARG A 141 -34.11 -4.47 -6.98
N ALA A 142 -35.09 -4.55 -7.91
CA ALA A 142 -36.44 -5.02 -7.60
C ALA A 142 -36.42 -6.47 -7.05
N GLN A 143 -35.57 -7.34 -7.60
CA GLN A 143 -35.42 -8.71 -7.12
C GLN A 143 -34.74 -8.76 -5.73
N VAL A 144 -33.71 -7.98 -5.50
CA VAL A 144 -33.01 -7.89 -4.20
C VAL A 144 -33.96 -7.36 -3.11
N ILE A 145 -34.73 -6.31 -3.40
CA ILE A 145 -35.70 -5.73 -2.43
C ILE A 145 -36.86 -6.70 -2.15
N SER A 146 -37.22 -7.57 -3.08
CA SER A 146 -38.24 -8.59 -2.86
C SER A 146 -37.81 -9.79 -2.02
N ASP A 147 -36.49 -9.89 -1.70
CA ASP A 147 -35.97 -10.93 -0.83
C ASP A 147 -36.46 -10.70 0.61
N PRO A 148 -37.09 -11.71 1.27
CA PRO A 148 -37.56 -11.58 2.65
C PRO A 148 -36.47 -11.30 3.68
N GLU A 149 -35.21 -11.61 3.36
CA GLU A 149 -34.06 -11.35 4.24
C GLU A 149 -33.49 -9.93 4.07
N TYR A 150 -33.92 -9.19 3.02
CA TYR A 150 -33.45 -7.83 2.77
C TYR A 150 -34.11 -6.81 3.71
N LYS A 151 -33.28 -5.95 4.31
CA LYS A 151 -33.74 -4.78 5.07
C LYS A 151 -33.40 -3.50 4.32
N GLU A 152 -34.33 -2.57 4.29
CA GLU A 152 -34.35 -1.40 3.40
C GLU A 152 -33.13 -0.46 3.58
N ASP A 153 -32.45 -0.52 4.75
CA ASP A 153 -31.26 0.29 5.08
C ASP A 153 -29.96 -0.53 5.09
N GLU A 154 -29.98 -1.80 4.70
CA GLU A 154 -28.79 -2.64 4.68
C GLU A 154 -28.06 -2.55 3.33
N GLU A 155 -26.73 -2.49 3.41
CA GLU A 155 -25.87 -2.66 2.26
C GLU A 155 -25.92 -4.11 1.77
N CYS A 156 -25.93 -4.28 0.44
CA CYS A 156 -25.89 -5.59 -0.18
C CYS A 156 -24.46 -6.05 -0.42
N GLU A 157 -24.21 -7.32 -0.30
CA GLU A 157 -22.94 -7.94 -0.63
C GLU A 157 -22.89 -8.28 -2.12
N LEU A 158 -22.02 -7.60 -2.86
CA LEU A 158 -21.70 -7.90 -4.25
C LEU A 158 -20.50 -8.84 -4.29
N TYR A 159 -20.69 -9.99 -4.90
CA TYR A 159 -19.61 -10.93 -5.16
C TYR A 159 -19.20 -10.86 -6.63
N THR A 160 -17.90 -10.67 -6.89
CA THR A 160 -17.32 -10.79 -8.23
C THR A 160 -16.46 -12.05 -8.26
N HIS A 161 -16.86 -13.01 -9.07
CA HIS A 161 -16.18 -14.28 -9.25
C HIS A 161 -15.44 -14.30 -10.58
N ILE A 162 -14.13 -14.61 -10.53
CA ILE A 162 -13.23 -14.66 -11.68
C ILE A 162 -12.49 -15.98 -11.61
N TYR A 163 -12.50 -16.77 -12.68
CA TYR A 163 -11.75 -18.03 -12.72
C TYR A 163 -11.19 -18.30 -14.12
N LYS A 164 -10.06 -19.02 -14.13
CA LYS A 164 -9.34 -19.41 -15.34
C LYS A 164 -10.09 -20.53 -16.07
N LEU A 165 -10.22 -20.39 -17.39
CA LEU A 165 -10.75 -21.40 -18.30
C LEU A 165 -9.58 -22.17 -18.96
N ASP A 166 -9.84 -23.36 -19.48
CA ASP A 166 -8.85 -24.23 -20.15
C ASP A 166 -8.17 -23.59 -21.37
N ASN A 167 -8.72 -22.50 -21.92
CA ASN A 167 -8.22 -21.83 -23.12
C ASN A 167 -7.41 -20.54 -22.83
N ASP A 168 -6.77 -20.44 -21.68
CA ASP A 168 -6.02 -19.26 -21.20
C ASP A 168 -6.87 -17.95 -21.16
N LYS A 169 -8.17 -18.09 -20.96
CA LYS A 169 -9.07 -16.99 -20.70
C LYS A 169 -9.58 -17.03 -19.28
N TYR A 170 -9.95 -15.88 -18.77
CA TYR A 170 -10.63 -15.74 -17.49
C TYR A 170 -12.10 -15.44 -17.70
N TYR A 171 -12.95 -16.19 -17.04
CA TYR A 171 -14.38 -15.92 -16.96
C TYR A 171 -14.66 -15.00 -15.78
N ILE A 172 -15.60 -14.08 -15.91
CA ILE A 172 -16.05 -13.19 -14.86
C ILE A 172 -17.56 -13.18 -14.77
N CYS A 173 -18.09 -13.18 -13.56
CA CYS A 173 -19.50 -12.90 -13.28
C CYS A 173 -19.64 -12.17 -11.95
N GLN A 174 -20.73 -11.42 -11.80
CA GLN A 174 -21.09 -10.76 -10.56
C GLN A 174 -22.45 -11.26 -10.09
N GLU A 175 -22.62 -11.36 -8.78
CA GLU A 175 -23.88 -11.74 -8.14
C GLU A 175 -24.12 -10.97 -6.85
N VAL A 176 -25.39 -10.75 -6.55
CA VAL A 176 -25.90 -10.17 -5.31
C VAL A 176 -27.03 -11.06 -4.82
N HIS A 177 -27.01 -11.51 -3.57
CA HIS A 177 -27.98 -12.42 -2.98
C HIS A 177 -28.27 -13.67 -3.86
N GLY A 178 -27.23 -14.23 -4.49
CA GLY A 178 -27.37 -15.38 -5.41
C GLY A 178 -27.96 -15.03 -6.79
N ILE A 179 -28.30 -13.77 -7.04
CA ILE A 179 -28.83 -13.29 -8.31
C ILE A 179 -27.68 -12.81 -9.16
N LYS A 180 -27.45 -13.44 -10.32
CA LYS A 180 -26.43 -13.00 -11.27
C LYS A 180 -26.84 -11.68 -11.93
N ILE A 181 -25.94 -10.73 -11.94
CA ILE A 181 -26.17 -9.41 -12.53
C ILE A 181 -26.09 -9.53 -14.06
N PRO A 182 -27.16 -9.20 -14.80
CA PRO A 182 -27.15 -9.15 -16.26
C PRO A 182 -26.04 -8.22 -16.77
N GLY A 183 -25.33 -8.63 -17.81
CA GLY A 183 -24.23 -7.82 -18.38
C GLY A 183 -22.90 -7.88 -17.64
N SER A 184 -22.83 -8.48 -16.43
CA SER A 184 -21.57 -8.69 -15.70
C SER A 184 -20.77 -9.89 -16.21
N ILE A 185 -21.41 -10.78 -16.96
CA ILE A 185 -20.80 -12.00 -17.48
C ILE A 185 -19.91 -11.66 -18.67
N GLY A 186 -18.66 -12.08 -18.59
CA GLY A 186 -17.69 -11.83 -19.67
C GLY A 186 -16.50 -12.76 -19.62
N THR A 187 -15.65 -12.63 -20.65
CA THR A 187 -14.37 -13.34 -20.68
C THR A 187 -13.27 -12.37 -21.08
N PHE A 188 -12.12 -12.52 -20.43
CA PHE A 188 -10.90 -11.77 -20.74
C PHE A 188 -9.80 -12.73 -21.15
N ALA A 189 -8.99 -12.36 -22.13
CA ALA A 189 -7.74 -13.04 -22.40
C ALA A 189 -6.75 -12.75 -21.24
N LYS A 190 -5.85 -13.67 -20.93
CA LYS A 190 -4.87 -13.56 -19.85
C LYS A 190 -4.10 -12.23 -19.89
N ASP A 191 -3.70 -11.78 -21.07
CA ASP A 191 -2.95 -10.53 -21.29
C ASP A 191 -3.79 -9.25 -21.24
N ALA A 192 -5.10 -9.37 -21.05
CA ALA A 192 -6.05 -8.27 -21.01
C ALA A 192 -6.94 -8.28 -19.76
N MET A 193 -6.63 -9.14 -18.80
CA MET A 193 -7.37 -9.24 -17.56
C MET A 193 -7.17 -7.94 -16.75
N PRO A 194 -8.24 -7.22 -16.41
CA PRO A 194 -8.13 -5.94 -15.73
C PRO A 194 -7.87 -6.04 -14.22
N TYR A 195 -7.85 -7.25 -13.69
CA TYR A 195 -7.60 -7.53 -12.28
C TYR A 195 -6.16 -8.01 -12.10
N MET A 196 -5.41 -7.34 -11.24
CA MET A 196 -4.01 -7.66 -10.94
C MET A 196 -3.90 -7.99 -9.46
N CYS A 197 -3.64 -9.27 -9.15
CA CYS A 197 -3.42 -9.76 -7.80
C CYS A 197 -1.94 -9.73 -7.48
N LEU A 198 -1.52 -8.75 -6.67
CA LEU A 198 -0.13 -8.41 -6.41
C LEU A 198 0.35 -9.01 -5.09
N ARG A 199 1.62 -9.39 -5.06
CA ARG A 199 2.32 -9.88 -3.86
C ARG A 199 3.55 -9.04 -3.58
N MET A 200 3.86 -8.82 -2.30
CA MET A 200 5.08 -8.12 -1.90
C MET A 200 6.28 -9.06 -1.93
N VAL A 201 6.20 -10.15 -1.21
CA VAL A 201 7.21 -11.22 -1.20
C VAL A 201 6.51 -12.52 -1.58
N ARG A 202 6.95 -13.15 -2.66
CA ARG A 202 6.43 -14.45 -3.10
C ARG A 202 7.00 -15.56 -2.23
N VAL A 203 6.13 -16.47 -1.82
CA VAL A 203 6.51 -17.75 -1.21
C VAL A 203 6.01 -18.85 -2.13
N ASP A 204 6.91 -19.75 -2.53
CA ASP A 204 6.55 -20.86 -3.43
C ASP A 204 5.58 -21.81 -2.74
N GLY A 205 4.51 -22.17 -3.47
CA GLY A 205 3.45 -23.05 -2.97
C GLY A 205 2.40 -22.35 -2.11
N GLU A 206 2.49 -21.02 -1.89
CA GLU A 206 1.45 -20.26 -1.21
C GLU A 206 0.66 -19.37 -2.21
N ASP A 207 -0.65 -19.27 -1.98
CA ASP A 207 -1.53 -18.39 -2.76
C ASP A 207 -1.25 -16.91 -2.51
N TYR A 208 -0.82 -16.58 -1.29
CA TYR A 208 -0.58 -15.23 -0.80
C TYR A 208 0.91 -14.97 -0.55
N GLY A 209 1.30 -13.71 -0.76
CA GLY A 209 2.62 -13.23 -0.41
C GLY A 209 2.74 -12.80 1.05
N ARG A 210 3.97 -12.52 1.51
CA ARG A 210 4.26 -12.00 2.85
C ARG A 210 4.47 -10.50 2.82
N GLY A 211 4.04 -9.82 3.90
CA GLY A 211 4.21 -8.38 4.06
C GLY A 211 5.60 -8.03 4.54
N TYR A 212 6.12 -6.89 4.08
CA TYR A 212 7.41 -6.40 4.56
C TYR A 212 7.39 -6.06 6.07
N VAL A 213 6.28 -5.49 6.54
CA VAL A 213 6.08 -5.18 7.97
C VAL A 213 6.05 -6.43 8.84
N GLU A 214 5.68 -7.58 8.29
CA GLU A 214 5.61 -8.85 9.03
C GLU A 214 6.96 -9.24 9.63
N GLU A 215 8.06 -8.97 8.92
CA GLU A 215 9.43 -9.25 9.38
C GLU A 215 9.82 -8.40 10.61
N PHE A 216 9.26 -7.20 10.74
CA PHE A 216 9.57 -6.24 11.80
C PHE A 216 8.46 -6.12 12.86
N LEU A 217 7.44 -6.98 12.78
CA LEU A 217 6.26 -6.89 13.65
C LEU A 217 6.63 -7.02 15.14
N GLY A 218 7.62 -7.85 15.48
CA GLY A 218 8.12 -8.01 16.85
C GLY A 218 8.71 -6.72 17.41
N ASP A 219 9.54 -6.05 16.62
CA ASP A 219 10.18 -4.79 17.01
C ASP A 219 9.14 -3.66 17.13
N LEU A 220 8.18 -3.59 16.20
CA LEU A 220 7.10 -2.60 16.25
C LEU A 220 6.20 -2.78 17.47
N LYS A 221 5.85 -4.03 17.82
CA LYS A 221 5.09 -4.34 19.04
C LYS A 221 5.86 -3.99 20.31
N SER A 222 7.16 -4.27 20.34
CA SER A 222 8.02 -3.91 21.46
C SER A 222 8.14 -2.41 21.64
N LEU A 223 8.29 -1.68 20.52
CA LEU A 223 8.35 -0.22 20.51
C LEU A 223 7.04 0.39 21.01
N GLU A 224 5.90 -0.14 20.57
CA GLU A 224 4.56 0.28 21.03
C GLU A 224 4.41 0.08 22.55
N GLY A 225 4.70 -1.11 23.06
CA GLY A 225 4.58 -1.42 24.49
C GLY A 225 5.51 -0.57 25.36
N LEU A 226 6.78 -0.36 24.95
CA LEU A 226 7.71 0.47 25.67
C LEU A 226 7.31 1.95 25.64
N SER A 227 6.81 2.45 24.50
CA SER A 227 6.33 3.83 24.36
C SER A 227 5.10 4.07 25.25
N GLN A 228 4.16 3.14 25.28
CA GLN A 228 3.03 3.17 26.19
C GLN A 228 3.46 3.20 27.65
N ALA A 229 4.34 2.27 28.05
CA ALA A 229 4.86 2.18 29.42
C ALA A 229 5.59 3.46 29.86
N LEU A 230 6.36 4.08 28.94
CA LEU A 230 7.05 5.35 29.20
C LEU A 230 6.07 6.48 29.45
N VAL A 231 5.03 6.63 28.60
CA VAL A 231 4.01 7.67 28.74
C VAL A 231 3.21 7.49 30.03
N GLU A 232 2.75 6.28 30.31
CA GLU A 232 2.00 5.96 31.53
C GLU A 232 2.82 6.17 32.80
N SER A 233 4.09 5.74 32.79
CA SER A 233 5.01 5.95 33.91
C SER A 233 5.34 7.42 34.14
N ALA A 234 5.53 8.19 33.06
CA ALA A 234 5.73 9.63 33.13
C ALA A 234 4.51 10.35 33.70
N ALA A 235 3.29 9.96 33.25
CA ALA A 235 2.04 10.47 33.79
C ALA A 235 1.84 10.14 35.28
N ALA A 236 2.18 8.90 35.68
CA ALA A 236 2.12 8.49 37.09
C ALA A 236 3.16 9.24 37.95
N SER A 237 4.38 9.41 37.44
CA SER A 237 5.46 10.13 38.15
C SER A 237 5.19 11.63 38.29
N SER A 238 4.37 12.21 37.40
CA SER A 238 3.95 13.61 37.50
C SER A 238 2.96 13.90 38.63
N LYS A 239 2.34 12.84 39.19
CA LYS A 239 1.43 12.99 40.35
C LYS A 239 2.25 13.13 41.63
N VAL A 240 2.28 14.32 42.18
CA VAL A 240 2.87 14.58 43.48
C VAL A 240 1.81 14.38 44.57
N VAL A 241 2.00 13.38 45.43
CA VAL A 241 1.09 13.13 46.58
C VAL A 241 1.87 13.48 47.84
N PHE A 242 1.31 14.43 48.61
CA PHE A 242 1.82 14.78 49.93
C PHE A 242 1.17 13.90 50.98
N MET A 243 1.97 13.24 51.80
CA MET A 243 1.48 12.50 52.97
C MET A 243 1.81 13.30 54.21
N ILE A 244 0.81 13.45 55.10
CA ILE A 244 0.94 14.08 56.39
C ILE A 244 0.82 13.03 57.48
N ARG A 245 1.73 13.01 58.47
CA ARG A 245 1.66 12.07 59.60
C ARG A 245 0.37 12.25 60.38
N PRO A 246 -0.32 11.16 60.78
CA PRO A 246 -1.43 11.27 61.68
C PRO A 246 -0.97 11.97 62.98
N ASN A 247 -1.77 12.91 63.47
CA ASN A 247 -1.46 13.71 64.69
C ASN A 247 -0.29 14.66 64.60
N SER A 248 0.14 15.09 63.38
CA SER A 248 1.18 16.07 63.20
C SER A 248 0.71 17.48 63.61
N VAL A 249 1.69 18.35 63.91
CA VAL A 249 1.46 19.77 64.17
C VAL A 249 1.07 20.51 62.88
N THR A 250 1.56 20.06 61.75
CA THR A 250 1.27 20.59 60.43
C THR A 250 -0.14 20.17 59.97
N LYS A 251 -1.03 21.16 59.78
CA LYS A 251 -2.40 20.87 59.35
C LYS A 251 -2.53 20.87 57.83
N LYS A 252 -3.28 19.89 57.31
CA LYS A 252 -3.58 19.76 55.87
C LYS A 252 -4.11 21.07 55.25
N ARG A 253 -4.97 21.78 55.99
CA ARG A 253 -5.60 23.02 55.52
C ARG A 253 -4.59 24.13 55.33
N ASP A 254 -3.65 24.28 56.26
CA ASP A 254 -2.63 25.35 56.20
C ASP A 254 -1.67 25.12 55.04
N LEU A 255 -1.24 23.88 54.83
CA LEU A 255 -0.41 23.52 53.69
C LEU A 255 -1.08 23.73 52.34
N ALA A 256 -2.40 23.43 52.23
CA ALA A 256 -3.17 23.55 50.99
C ALA A 256 -3.43 25.03 50.60
N LEU A 257 -3.46 25.95 51.58
CA LEU A 257 -3.74 27.39 51.34
C LEU A 257 -2.50 28.23 51.25
N THR A 258 -1.31 27.66 51.47
CA THR A 258 -0.01 28.35 51.50
C THR A 258 0.39 28.84 50.11
N ARG A 259 0.80 30.08 50.01
CA ARG A 259 1.34 30.69 48.80
C ARG A 259 2.89 30.79 48.90
N ASN A 260 3.52 31.04 47.76
CA ASN A 260 4.98 31.18 47.71
C ASN A 260 5.45 32.35 48.62
N GLY A 261 6.30 32.04 49.63
CA GLY A 261 6.80 32.99 50.62
C GLY A 261 6.01 33.06 51.94
N ASP A 262 4.92 32.30 52.10
CA ASP A 262 4.15 32.25 53.35
C ASP A 262 4.91 31.47 54.45
N ILE A 263 4.73 31.86 55.70
CA ILE A 263 5.28 31.21 56.88
C ILE A 263 4.15 30.40 57.54
N ILE A 264 4.36 29.11 57.68
CA ILE A 264 3.46 28.19 58.35
C ILE A 264 4.11 27.54 59.55
N THR A 265 3.27 27.19 60.53
CA THR A 265 3.74 26.39 61.71
C THR A 265 3.69 24.95 61.38
N GLY A 266 4.84 24.23 61.52
CA GLY A 266 4.90 22.78 61.25
C GLY A 266 6.31 22.22 61.41
N SER A 267 6.41 20.91 61.30
CA SER A 267 7.71 20.22 61.23
C SER A 267 7.94 19.71 59.81
N ARG A 268 9.19 19.82 59.34
CA ARG A 268 9.61 19.29 58.04
C ARG A 268 9.33 17.77 57.93
N ASP A 269 9.42 17.04 59.04
CA ASP A 269 9.27 15.61 59.07
C ASP A 269 7.79 15.15 59.05
N ASP A 270 6.84 16.10 59.23
CA ASP A 270 5.40 15.82 59.19
C ASP A 270 4.90 15.61 57.78
N VAL A 271 5.56 16.13 56.77
CA VAL A 271 5.15 16.09 55.38
C VAL A 271 6.17 15.28 54.58
N THR A 272 5.72 14.19 54.02
CA THR A 272 6.51 13.38 53.09
C THR A 272 5.87 13.41 51.72
N VAL A 273 6.72 13.57 50.69
CA VAL A 273 6.27 13.49 49.31
C VAL A 273 6.39 12.05 48.84
N LEU A 274 5.26 11.46 48.45
CA LEU A 274 5.27 10.16 47.82
C LEU A 274 5.65 10.37 46.33
N GLN A 275 6.93 10.26 46.03
CA GLN A 275 7.45 10.20 44.68
C GLN A 275 7.93 8.80 44.38
N THR A 276 7.54 8.28 43.23
CA THR A 276 8.06 7.01 42.72
C THR A 276 9.44 7.30 42.11
N ASP A 277 10.51 6.90 42.78
CA ASP A 277 11.89 7.14 42.33
C ASP A 277 12.26 6.07 41.29
N LYS A 278 11.72 6.21 40.06
CA LYS A 278 11.96 5.31 38.91
C LYS A 278 12.76 5.96 37.80
N GLN A 279 13.47 7.04 38.07
CA GLN A 279 14.20 7.80 37.04
C GLN A 279 15.22 6.93 36.28
N TYR A 280 15.88 6.02 36.98
CA TYR A 280 16.86 5.12 36.36
C TYR A 280 16.18 4.12 35.39
N ASP A 281 15.07 3.52 35.81
CA ASP A 281 14.32 2.57 34.99
C ASP A 281 13.77 3.23 33.74
N LEU A 282 13.25 4.46 33.85
CA LEU A 282 12.76 5.24 32.71
C LEU A 282 13.86 5.59 31.71
N ARG A 283 15.09 5.80 32.17
CA ARG A 283 16.23 6.04 31.30
C ARG A 283 16.58 4.82 30.46
N VAL A 284 16.59 3.63 31.04
CA VAL A 284 16.83 2.36 30.34
C VAL A 284 15.75 2.12 29.29
N VAL A 285 14.49 2.34 29.64
CA VAL A 285 13.37 2.24 28.69
C VAL A 285 13.56 3.22 27.52
N GLN A 286 13.90 4.46 27.80
CA GLN A 286 14.12 5.47 26.76
C GLN A 286 15.31 5.13 25.83
N GLU A 287 16.38 4.54 26.35
CA GLU A 287 17.50 4.06 25.53
C GLU A 287 17.08 2.89 24.66
N SER A 288 16.26 1.96 25.19
CA SER A 288 15.70 0.84 24.42
C SER A 288 14.77 1.31 23.30
N ILE A 289 13.91 2.30 23.57
CA ILE A 289 13.05 2.93 22.57
C ILE A 289 13.90 3.52 21.44
N ARG A 290 14.92 4.29 21.76
CA ARG A 290 15.82 4.89 20.74
C ARG A 290 16.49 3.85 19.87
N ALA A 291 17.00 2.76 20.47
CA ALA A 291 17.63 1.68 19.73
C ALA A 291 16.64 0.97 18.77
N LEU A 292 15.38 0.80 19.19
CA LEU A 292 14.30 0.24 18.34
C LEU A 292 13.91 1.22 17.23
N GLU A 293 13.78 2.51 17.55
CA GLU A 293 13.49 3.55 16.55
C GLU A 293 14.58 3.64 15.48
N GLU A 294 15.83 3.53 15.88
CA GLU A 294 16.97 3.55 14.96
C GLU A 294 16.96 2.33 14.02
N ARG A 295 16.72 1.13 14.56
CA ARG A 295 16.57 -0.09 13.73
C ARG A 295 15.39 0.03 12.76
N MET A 296 14.26 0.50 13.23
CA MET A 296 13.07 0.68 12.37
C MET A 296 13.30 1.77 11.33
N SER A 297 13.96 2.86 11.70
CA SER A 297 14.31 3.91 10.76
C SER A 297 15.25 3.43 9.66
N PHE A 298 16.17 2.52 9.99
CA PHE A 298 17.01 1.87 8.99
C PHE A 298 16.20 0.93 8.09
N ALA A 299 15.39 0.04 8.66
CA ALA A 299 14.56 -0.92 7.93
C ALA A 299 13.60 -0.23 6.94
N PHE A 300 12.97 0.86 7.36
CA PHE A 300 12.05 1.64 6.52
C PHE A 300 12.71 2.78 5.73
N LEU A 301 14.04 2.84 5.68
CA LEU A 301 14.82 3.83 4.93
C LEU A 301 14.46 5.28 5.28
N LEU A 302 14.13 5.56 6.55
CA LEU A 302 13.75 6.89 7.01
C LEU A 302 14.94 7.87 7.08
N HIS A 303 16.17 7.38 7.25
CA HIS A 303 17.37 8.22 7.31
C HIS A 303 17.74 8.90 5.99
N THR A 304 17.18 8.41 4.87
CA THR A 304 17.40 8.96 3.54
C THR A 304 16.26 9.87 3.09
N ALA A 305 15.51 10.43 4.03
CA ALA A 305 14.42 11.35 3.74
C ALA A 305 14.95 12.65 3.15
N ILE A 306 15.20 12.66 1.85
CA ILE A 306 15.18 13.88 1.05
C ILE A 306 13.69 14.21 0.90
N GLN A 307 13.15 14.96 1.87
CA GLN A 307 11.84 15.60 1.77
C GLN A 307 11.95 16.73 0.75
N ARG A 308 11.81 16.40 -0.53
CA ARG A 308 11.62 17.38 -1.59
C ARG A 308 10.34 17.05 -2.35
N ASP A 309 9.66 18.11 -2.80
CA ASP A 309 8.46 18.01 -3.62
C ASP A 309 8.67 17.03 -4.77
N ALA A 310 7.77 16.04 -4.89
CA ALA A 310 7.85 14.95 -5.87
C ALA A 310 7.93 15.41 -7.35
N GLU A 311 7.61 16.67 -7.61
CA GLU A 311 7.66 17.26 -8.95
C GLU A 311 9.09 17.62 -9.44
N ARG A 312 10.10 17.61 -8.57
CA ARG A 312 11.48 18.03 -8.89
C ARG A 312 12.55 16.98 -8.59
N VAL A 313 12.19 15.72 -8.58
CA VAL A 313 13.15 14.64 -8.35
C VAL A 313 14.02 14.46 -9.59
N THR A 314 15.33 14.53 -9.41
CA THR A 314 16.28 14.33 -10.52
C THR A 314 16.46 12.85 -10.85
N ALA A 315 16.85 12.54 -12.08
CA ALA A 315 17.17 11.19 -12.54
C ALA A 315 18.21 10.49 -11.62
N GLN A 316 19.17 11.26 -11.10
CA GLN A 316 20.22 10.75 -10.22
C GLN A 316 19.69 10.39 -8.82
N GLU A 317 18.72 11.14 -8.31
CA GLU A 317 18.04 10.83 -7.04
C GLU A 317 17.19 9.56 -7.17
N ILE A 318 16.51 9.37 -8.28
CA ILE A 318 15.74 8.14 -8.58
C ILE A 318 16.68 6.93 -8.60
N ARG A 319 17.85 7.06 -9.28
CA ARG A 319 18.87 6.00 -9.33
C ARG A 319 19.39 5.63 -7.94
N TYR A 320 19.74 6.61 -7.12
CA TYR A 320 20.21 6.39 -5.75
C TYR A 320 19.15 5.71 -4.88
N MET A 321 17.88 6.13 -4.99
CA MET A 321 16.76 5.48 -4.29
C MET A 321 16.55 4.05 -4.78
N ALA A 322 16.71 3.79 -6.09
CA ALA A 322 16.59 2.45 -6.67
C ALA A 322 17.67 1.51 -6.10
N GLU A 323 18.92 1.94 -6.08
CA GLU A 323 20.03 1.16 -5.52
C GLU A 323 19.81 0.83 -4.04
N GLN A 324 19.32 1.80 -3.26
CA GLN A 324 19.02 1.57 -1.85
C GLN A 324 17.88 0.58 -1.65
N LEU A 325 16.80 0.70 -2.42
CA LEU A 325 15.67 -0.22 -2.35
C LEU A 325 16.04 -1.61 -2.83
N GLU A 326 16.81 -1.73 -3.90
CA GLU A 326 17.29 -3.02 -4.41
C GLU A 326 18.18 -3.72 -3.37
N THR A 327 19.04 -2.97 -2.69
CA THR A 327 19.89 -3.51 -1.62
C THR A 327 19.07 -3.92 -0.39
N ALA A 328 18.04 -3.16 -0.03
CA ALA A 328 17.26 -3.39 1.18
C ALA A 328 16.15 -4.45 0.98
N MET A 329 15.55 -4.52 -0.21
CA MET A 329 14.32 -5.28 -0.46
C MET A 329 14.50 -6.43 -1.47
N GLY A 330 15.68 -6.61 -2.06
CA GLY A 330 15.98 -7.72 -2.98
C GLY A 330 14.97 -7.82 -4.15
N GLY A 331 14.61 -9.01 -4.56
CA GLY A 331 13.77 -9.29 -5.73
C GLY A 331 12.33 -8.74 -5.74
N ILE A 332 11.91 -7.95 -4.75
CA ILE A 332 10.55 -7.38 -4.66
C ILE A 332 10.24 -6.50 -5.87
N TYR A 333 11.19 -5.67 -6.30
CA TYR A 333 11.01 -4.83 -7.48
C TYR A 333 10.77 -5.67 -8.74
N SER A 334 11.54 -6.73 -8.93
CA SER A 334 11.38 -7.65 -10.06
C SER A 334 10.02 -8.31 -10.07
N LEU A 335 9.52 -8.73 -8.90
CA LEU A 335 8.18 -9.31 -8.77
C LEU A 335 7.08 -8.31 -9.14
N LEU A 336 7.15 -7.09 -8.63
CA LEU A 336 6.19 -6.03 -8.95
C LEU A 336 6.27 -5.59 -10.41
N SER A 337 7.45 -5.67 -11.04
CA SER A 337 7.58 -5.44 -12.48
C SER A 337 6.79 -6.47 -13.29
N ILE A 338 6.78 -7.72 -12.87
CA ILE A 338 6.08 -8.83 -13.53
C ILE A 338 4.57 -8.81 -13.21
N GLU A 339 4.19 -8.61 -11.95
CA GLU A 339 2.80 -8.71 -11.49
C GLU A 339 1.99 -7.41 -11.67
N PHE A 340 2.65 -6.24 -11.70
CA PHE A 340 1.99 -4.94 -11.79
C PHE A 340 2.34 -4.17 -13.07
N GLN A 341 3.61 -3.80 -13.28
CA GLN A 341 3.99 -2.90 -14.38
C GLN A 341 3.70 -3.51 -15.75
N MET A 342 4.12 -4.75 -15.96
CA MET A 342 3.94 -5.43 -17.25
C MET A 342 2.46 -5.64 -17.62
N PRO A 343 1.59 -6.16 -16.72
CA PRO A 343 0.16 -6.25 -16.98
C PRO A 343 -0.49 -4.90 -17.23
N LEU A 344 -0.14 -3.88 -16.44
CA LEU A 344 -0.66 -2.51 -16.59
C LEU A 344 -0.39 -1.96 -17.98
N VAL A 345 0.86 -2.04 -18.46
CA VAL A 345 1.24 -1.58 -19.80
C VAL A 345 0.49 -2.34 -20.89
N LYS A 346 0.39 -3.67 -20.78
CA LYS A 346 -0.34 -4.51 -21.75
C LYS A 346 -1.83 -4.15 -21.82
N ILE A 347 -2.48 -3.97 -20.68
CA ILE A 347 -3.91 -3.60 -20.60
C ILE A 347 -4.12 -2.22 -21.23
N LEU A 348 -3.29 -1.23 -20.90
CA LEU A 348 -3.40 0.12 -21.44
C LEU A 348 -3.16 0.13 -22.94
N MET A 349 -2.09 -0.50 -23.43
CA MET A 349 -1.80 -0.58 -24.86
C MET A 349 -2.95 -1.23 -25.64
N LYS A 350 -3.52 -2.32 -25.11
CA LYS A 350 -4.65 -3.01 -25.75
C LYS A 350 -5.90 -2.13 -25.83
N ARG A 351 -6.24 -1.41 -24.75
CA ARG A 351 -7.35 -0.48 -24.71
C ARG A 351 -7.16 0.70 -25.67
N MET A 352 -5.99 1.35 -25.62
CA MET A 352 -5.64 2.47 -26.48
C MET A 352 -5.60 2.08 -27.98
N SER A 353 -5.27 0.82 -28.28
CA SER A 353 -5.37 0.30 -29.64
C SER A 353 -6.84 0.10 -30.07
N GLN A 354 -7.73 -0.31 -29.16
CA GLN A 354 -9.16 -0.43 -29.41
C GLN A 354 -9.85 0.93 -29.61
N THR A 355 -9.45 1.94 -28.83
CA THR A 355 -9.94 3.34 -28.95
C THR A 355 -9.28 4.10 -30.09
N LYS A 356 -8.29 3.52 -30.78
CA LYS A 356 -7.49 4.14 -31.85
C LYS A 356 -6.63 5.32 -31.39
N GLU A 357 -6.34 5.42 -30.11
CA GLU A 357 -5.38 6.40 -29.55
C GLU A 357 -3.94 6.06 -29.92
N ILE A 358 -3.66 4.78 -30.16
CA ILE A 358 -2.41 4.28 -30.71
C ILE A 358 -2.69 3.40 -31.95
N PRO A 359 -1.75 3.30 -32.89
CA PRO A 359 -1.88 2.43 -34.04
C PRO A 359 -1.98 0.95 -33.60
N SER A 360 -2.72 0.17 -34.38
CA SER A 360 -2.81 -1.27 -34.19
C SER A 360 -1.44 -1.91 -34.49
N LEU A 361 -0.83 -2.53 -33.51
CA LEU A 361 0.43 -3.23 -33.67
C LEU A 361 0.18 -4.69 -34.08
N PRO A 362 0.95 -5.25 -35.02
CA PRO A 362 0.83 -6.66 -35.38
C PRO A 362 1.13 -7.55 -34.16
N LYS A 363 0.36 -8.63 -34.00
CA LYS A 363 0.53 -9.54 -32.86
C LYS A 363 1.96 -10.11 -32.85
N GLY A 364 2.62 -9.97 -31.70
CA GLY A 364 3.95 -10.54 -31.46
C GLY A 364 5.12 -9.75 -32.06
N SER A 365 4.87 -8.66 -32.82
CA SER A 365 5.94 -7.84 -33.43
C SER A 365 6.57 -6.85 -32.46
N VAL A 366 5.84 -6.42 -31.43
CA VAL A 366 6.32 -5.46 -30.42
C VAL A 366 6.08 -6.03 -29.03
N LYS A 367 7.12 -5.98 -28.22
CA LYS A 367 7.08 -6.42 -26.81
C LYS A 367 7.45 -5.26 -25.91
N PRO A 368 6.65 -4.99 -24.86
CA PRO A 368 7.08 -4.09 -23.79
C PRO A 368 8.14 -4.79 -22.95
N THR A 369 9.18 -4.04 -22.60
CA THR A 369 10.22 -4.44 -21.65
C THR A 369 10.24 -3.42 -20.54
N ILE A 370 10.14 -3.87 -19.31
CA ILE A 370 10.25 -2.97 -18.16
C ILE A 370 11.73 -2.58 -18.03
N ILE A 371 11.96 -1.29 -17.92
CA ILE A 371 13.30 -0.75 -17.69
C ILE A 371 13.43 -0.55 -16.21
N THR A 372 14.30 -1.31 -15.56
CA THR A 372 14.59 -1.11 -14.14
C THR A 372 15.24 0.25 -13.93
N GLY A 373 15.02 0.86 -12.77
CA GLY A 373 15.42 2.26 -12.49
C GLY A 373 16.86 2.63 -12.83
N ILE A 374 17.77 1.64 -12.95
CA ILE A 374 19.16 1.84 -13.35
C ILE A 374 19.31 1.92 -14.89
N GLU A 375 18.48 1.21 -15.66
CA GLU A 375 18.52 1.16 -17.13
C GLU A 375 17.64 2.21 -17.82
N ALA A 376 16.74 2.84 -17.07
CA ALA A 376 15.78 3.82 -17.60
C ALA A 376 16.39 5.21 -17.83
N LEU A 377 17.62 5.42 -17.39
CA LEU A 377 18.35 6.68 -17.37
C LEU A 377 19.66 6.59 -18.16
#